data_88d629405903041aa806c6a6b60856e6
#
_entry.id   88d629405903041aa806c6a6b60856e6
#
_cell.length_a   1.000
_cell.length_b   1.000
_cell.length_c   1.000
_cell.angle_alpha   90.00
_cell.angle_beta   90.00
_cell.angle_gamma   90.00
#
_symmetry.space_group_name_H-M   'P 1'
#
loop_
_entity.id
_entity.type
_entity.pdbx_description
1 polymer ?
#
loop_
_entity_poly.entity_id
_entity_poly.type
_entity_poly.pdbx_seq_one_letter_code
_entity_poly.pdbx_strand_id
1 'polypeptide(L)'
;LKEIPLRPIREVLIGGPRFASLSGTPKTLKELADYPFILLNSQTNAHDFYLHFFSEHGISIKPDIEVVTTDQILPMIKYDLGIGFLPEQFAMDALMKKEVFQILMSTPLPSRSICLVKNPSQPASIAAREFEKMLRS
;
A
#
# COMPACT_ATOMS: atom_id res chain seq x y z
N LEU A 1 -8.94 -21.42 -12.94
CA LEU A 1 -8.75 -19.96 -13.10
C LEU A 1 -7.37 -19.67 -13.65
N LYS A 2 -7.30 -18.71 -14.54
CA LYS A 2 -6.04 -18.26 -15.13
C LYS A 2 -5.66 -16.90 -14.58
N GLU A 3 -4.46 -16.80 -14.03
CA GLU A 3 -3.91 -15.55 -13.54
C GLU A 3 -2.96 -14.96 -14.58
N ILE A 4 -3.13 -13.68 -14.87
CA ILE A 4 -2.27 -12.96 -15.79
C ILE A 4 -1.64 -11.79 -15.01
N PRO A 5 -0.35 -11.85 -14.70
CA PRO A 5 0.33 -10.71 -14.06
C PRO A 5 0.40 -9.54 -15.03
N LEU A 6 0.02 -8.35 -14.57
CA LEU A 6 -0.05 -7.15 -15.40
C LEU A 6 1.13 -6.21 -15.15
N ARG A 7 1.23 -5.67 -13.96
CA ARG A 7 2.35 -4.81 -13.61
C ARG A 7 2.63 -4.88 -12.12
N PRO A 8 3.89 -4.68 -11.71
CA PRO A 8 4.20 -4.62 -10.28
C PRO A 8 3.58 -3.37 -9.66
N ILE A 9 3.13 -3.52 -8.42
CA ILE A 9 2.67 -2.40 -7.62
C ILE A 9 3.83 -1.96 -6.75
N ARG A 10 4.26 -0.71 -6.92
CA ARG A 10 5.22 -0.11 -6.01
C ARG A 10 4.44 0.60 -4.92
N GLU A 11 4.64 0.16 -3.70
CA GLU A 11 4.00 0.77 -2.55
C GLU A 11 5.01 1.59 -1.77
N VAL A 12 4.54 2.70 -1.22
CA VAL A 12 5.36 3.60 -0.42
C VAL A 12 4.71 3.80 0.94
N LEU A 13 5.56 3.97 1.95
CA LEU A 13 5.12 4.35 3.28
C LEU A 13 5.13 5.86 3.37
N ILE A 14 4.02 6.46 3.78
CA ILE A 14 3.90 7.91 3.86
C ILE A 14 3.34 8.34 5.21
N GLY A 15 3.67 9.56 5.58
CA GLY A 15 3.13 10.22 6.77
C GLY A 15 2.86 11.68 6.47
N GLY A 16 2.00 12.29 7.26
CA GLY A 16 1.69 13.71 7.15
C GLY A 16 2.78 14.61 7.75
N PRO A 17 2.53 15.91 7.83
CA PRO A 17 3.54 16.87 8.33
C PRO A 17 4.09 16.56 9.72
N ARG A 18 3.27 15.99 10.59
CA ARG A 18 3.69 15.57 11.93
C ARG A 18 4.86 14.57 11.89
N PHE A 19 4.91 13.77 10.82
CA PHE A 19 5.90 12.71 10.67
C PHE A 19 6.98 13.05 9.64
N ALA A 20 7.07 14.31 9.22
CA ALA A 20 8.03 14.74 8.20
C ALA A 20 9.48 14.44 8.59
N SER A 21 9.82 14.47 9.88
CA SER A 21 11.16 14.16 10.35
C SER A 21 11.59 12.72 10.06
N LEU A 22 10.65 11.83 9.82
CA LEU A 22 10.95 10.44 9.48
C LEU A 22 11.44 10.28 8.04
N SER A 23 11.27 11.29 7.19
CA SER A 23 11.63 11.20 5.78
C SER A 23 13.13 11.41 5.52
N GLY A 24 13.89 11.82 6.51
CA GLY A 24 15.29 12.21 6.31
C GLY A 24 16.26 11.05 6.09
N THR A 25 16.07 9.95 6.80
CA THR A 25 16.93 8.77 6.71
C THR A 25 16.09 7.50 6.73
N PRO A 26 16.56 6.40 6.12
CA PRO A 26 15.84 5.14 6.19
C PRO A 26 15.62 4.68 7.63
N LYS A 27 14.42 4.18 7.91
CA LYS A 27 14.04 3.70 9.23
C LYS A 27 13.99 2.19 9.27
N THR A 28 14.37 1.62 10.41
CA THR A 28 14.23 0.17 10.61
C THR A 28 12.76 -0.15 10.91
N LEU A 29 12.38 -1.41 10.68
CA LEU A 29 11.02 -1.85 11.00
C LEU A 29 10.73 -1.71 12.50
N LYS A 30 11.74 -1.93 13.33
CA LYS A 30 11.59 -1.79 14.78
C LYS A 30 11.27 -0.34 15.17
N GLU A 31 11.93 0.63 14.55
CA GLU A 31 11.66 2.04 14.78
C GLU A 31 10.23 2.40 14.34
N LEU A 32 9.81 1.89 13.18
CA LEU A 32 8.49 2.18 12.62
C LEU A 32 7.36 1.57 13.43
N ALA A 33 7.62 0.45 14.11
CA ALA A 33 6.58 -0.24 14.87
C ALA A 33 6.05 0.60 16.05
N ASP A 34 6.79 1.62 16.47
CA ASP A 34 6.37 2.51 17.56
C ASP A 34 5.42 3.63 17.11
N TYR A 35 5.19 3.74 15.79
CA TYR A 35 4.33 4.78 15.24
C TYR A 35 2.93 4.25 14.96
N PRO A 36 1.91 5.13 14.97
CA PRO A 36 0.55 4.69 14.66
C PRO A 36 0.41 4.35 13.18
N PHE A 37 -0.07 3.15 12.88
CA PHE A 37 -0.30 2.68 11.53
C PHE A 37 -1.78 2.74 11.16
N ILE A 38 -2.04 3.16 9.93
CA ILE A 38 -3.36 3.12 9.31
C ILE A 38 -3.32 2.03 8.25
N LEU A 39 -4.09 0.96 8.43
CA LEU A 39 -4.12 -0.17 7.51
C LEU A 39 -5.56 -0.46 7.07
N LEU A 40 -5.68 -1.18 5.97
CA LEU A 40 -6.96 -1.76 5.60
C LEU A 40 -7.37 -2.81 6.64
N ASN A 41 -8.66 -3.09 6.73
CA ASN A 41 -9.18 -3.97 7.77
C ASN A 41 -8.68 -5.41 7.62
N SER A 42 -8.85 -6.21 8.68
CA SER A 42 -8.29 -7.56 8.80
C SER A 42 -8.82 -8.57 7.79
N GLN A 43 -9.81 -8.21 6.99
CA GLN A 43 -10.37 -9.09 5.97
C GLN A 43 -9.73 -8.90 4.60
N THR A 44 -8.72 -8.05 4.49
CA THR A 44 -8.06 -7.75 3.21
C THR A 44 -6.72 -8.45 3.10
N ASN A 45 -6.33 -8.79 1.87
CA ASN A 45 -5.00 -9.34 1.59
C ASN A 45 -3.90 -8.33 1.91
N ALA A 46 -4.17 -7.05 1.72
CA ALA A 46 -3.20 -5.99 2.02
C ALA A 46 -2.86 -5.96 3.51
N HIS A 47 -3.85 -6.07 4.37
CA HIS A 47 -3.64 -6.15 5.82
C HIS A 47 -2.69 -7.29 6.17
N ASP A 48 -3.01 -8.49 5.68
CA ASP A 48 -2.21 -9.68 5.95
C ASP A 48 -0.80 -9.56 5.39
N PHE A 49 -0.66 -8.96 4.21
CA PHE A 49 0.62 -8.76 3.56
C PHE A 49 1.57 -7.93 4.44
N TYR A 50 1.09 -6.80 4.96
CA TYR A 50 1.92 -5.93 5.79
C TYR A 50 2.25 -6.54 7.13
N LEU A 51 1.26 -7.16 7.79
CA LEU A 51 1.51 -7.81 9.08
C LEU A 51 2.51 -8.95 8.93
N HIS A 52 2.39 -9.72 7.86
CA HIS A 52 3.31 -10.83 7.58
C HIS A 52 4.73 -10.34 7.32
N PHE A 53 4.86 -9.25 6.55
CA PHE A 53 6.16 -8.64 6.27
C PHE A 53 6.89 -8.27 7.56
N PHE A 54 6.21 -7.59 8.47
CA PHE A 54 6.81 -7.25 9.77
C PHE A 54 7.11 -8.48 10.59
N SER A 55 6.20 -9.45 10.59
CA SER A 55 6.35 -10.69 11.35
C SER A 55 7.55 -11.52 10.90
N GLU A 56 7.82 -11.56 9.59
CA GLU A 56 9.00 -12.25 9.05
C GLU A 56 10.30 -11.68 9.59
N HIS A 57 10.29 -10.43 10.00
CA HIS A 57 11.45 -9.75 10.57
C HIS A 57 11.40 -9.67 12.10
N GLY A 58 10.54 -10.50 12.72
CA GLY A 58 10.45 -10.60 14.17
C GLY A 58 9.72 -9.44 14.83
N ILE A 59 8.95 -8.67 14.07
CA ILE A 59 8.26 -7.49 14.58
C ILE A 59 6.75 -7.65 14.43
N SER A 60 6.04 -7.40 15.53
CA SER A 60 4.58 -7.42 15.52
C SER A 60 4.07 -5.99 15.51
N ILE A 61 3.29 -5.64 14.51
CA ILE A 61 2.59 -4.35 14.48
C ILE A 61 1.11 -4.58 14.65
N LYS A 62 0.48 -3.62 15.32
CA LYS A 62 -0.95 -3.61 15.49
C LYS A 62 -1.45 -2.28 14.94
N PRO A 63 -2.35 -2.29 13.95
CA PRO A 63 -2.83 -1.03 13.41
C PRO A 63 -3.63 -0.27 14.46
N ASP A 64 -3.37 1.03 14.55
CA ASP A 64 -4.12 1.92 15.42
C ASP A 64 -5.45 2.32 14.79
N ILE A 65 -5.48 2.37 13.47
CA ILE A 65 -6.66 2.69 12.70
C ILE A 65 -6.82 1.68 11.58
N GLU A 66 -8.00 1.12 11.46
CA GLU A 66 -8.35 0.26 10.33
C GLU A 66 -9.42 0.95 9.50
N VAL A 67 -9.24 0.92 8.18
CA VAL A 67 -10.19 1.51 7.23
C VAL A 67 -10.70 0.44 6.27
N VAL A 68 -11.84 0.72 5.66
CA VAL A 68 -12.52 -0.25 4.80
C VAL A 68 -11.96 -0.22 3.37
N THR A 69 -11.59 0.96 2.87
CA THR A 69 -11.13 1.13 1.49
C THR A 69 -9.83 1.91 1.44
N THR A 70 -9.05 1.66 0.38
CA THR A 70 -7.75 2.29 0.19
C THR A 70 -7.84 3.82 0.10
N ASP A 71 -8.91 4.34 -0.49
CA ASP A 71 -9.09 5.78 -0.66
C ASP A 71 -9.30 6.52 0.66
N GLN A 72 -9.57 5.81 1.75
CA GLN A 72 -9.68 6.42 3.08
C GLN A 72 -8.32 6.66 3.73
N ILE A 73 -7.27 5.99 3.27
CA ILE A 73 -5.95 6.05 3.90
C ILE A 73 -5.32 7.42 3.73
N LEU A 74 -5.26 7.93 2.50
CA LEU A 74 -4.58 9.20 2.23
C LEU A 74 -5.17 10.39 2.99
N PRO A 75 -6.49 10.59 3.04
CA PRO A 75 -7.05 11.67 3.84
C PRO A 75 -6.67 11.59 5.31
N MET A 76 -6.66 10.40 5.89
CA MET A 76 -6.28 10.22 7.29
C MET A 76 -4.82 10.55 7.55
N ILE A 77 -3.95 10.17 6.60
CA ILE A 77 -2.52 10.51 6.68
C ILE A 77 -2.33 12.02 6.60
N LYS A 78 -3.05 12.70 5.71
CA LYS A 78 -2.99 14.16 5.60
C LYS A 78 -3.40 14.87 6.89
N TYR A 79 -4.30 14.26 7.65
CA TYR A 79 -4.74 14.78 8.95
C TYR A 79 -3.85 14.35 10.12
N ASP A 80 -2.69 13.75 9.83
CA ASP A 80 -1.70 13.34 10.85
C ASP A 80 -2.20 12.28 11.83
N LEU A 81 -3.14 11.44 11.41
CA LEU A 81 -3.66 10.39 12.27
C LEU A 81 -2.74 9.17 12.36
N GLY A 82 -1.79 9.05 11.44
CA GLY A 82 -0.83 7.96 11.44
C GLY A 82 -0.05 7.90 10.15
N ILE A 83 0.74 6.84 10.02
CA ILE A 83 1.49 6.53 8.80
C ILE A 83 0.85 5.31 8.13
N GLY A 84 1.02 5.19 6.81
CA GLY A 84 0.39 4.10 6.09
C GLY A 84 1.02 3.86 4.74
N PHE A 85 0.72 2.68 4.18
CA PHE A 85 1.20 2.27 2.87
C PHE A 85 0.15 2.57 1.80
N LEU A 86 0.61 3.07 0.66
CA LEU A 86 -0.22 3.29 -0.51
C LEU A 86 0.55 2.94 -1.77
N PRO A 87 -0.15 2.51 -2.83
CA PRO A 87 0.49 2.49 -4.16
C PRO A 87 1.02 3.88 -4.47
N GLU A 88 2.25 3.93 -4.99
CA GLU A 88 2.94 5.20 -5.25
C GLU A 88 2.08 6.16 -6.09
N GLN A 89 1.40 5.63 -7.09
CA GLN A 89 0.57 6.45 -7.99
C GLN A 89 -0.56 7.20 -7.26
N PHE A 90 -1.06 6.64 -6.16
CA PHE A 90 -2.12 7.31 -5.39
C PHE A 90 -1.55 8.38 -4.46
N ALA A 91 -0.26 8.29 -4.15
CA ALA A 91 0.40 9.24 -3.26
C ALA A 91 1.15 10.34 -4.00
N MET A 92 1.38 10.20 -5.32
CA MET A 92 2.24 11.10 -6.09
C MET A 92 1.85 12.57 -5.98
N ASP A 93 0.58 12.89 -6.17
CA ASP A 93 0.12 14.27 -6.14
C ASP A 93 0.37 14.91 -4.76
N ALA A 94 0.01 14.20 -3.70
CA ALA A 94 0.22 14.68 -2.34
C ALA A 94 1.70 14.82 -1.98
N LEU A 95 2.53 13.89 -2.48
CA LEU A 95 3.99 13.98 -2.29
C LEU A 95 4.57 15.18 -3.01
N MET A 96 4.16 15.44 -4.24
CA MET A 96 4.63 16.58 -5.02
C MET A 96 4.22 17.91 -4.40
N LYS A 97 3.03 17.97 -3.82
CA LYS A 97 2.53 19.16 -3.14
C LYS A 97 3.05 19.28 -1.71
N LYS A 98 3.85 18.32 -1.24
CA LYS A 98 4.39 18.29 0.13
C LYS A 98 3.29 18.26 1.20
N GLU A 99 2.16 17.69 0.88
CA GLU A 99 1.10 17.45 1.85
C GLU A 99 1.38 16.20 2.68
N VAL A 100 2.15 15.27 2.11
CA VAL A 100 2.64 14.09 2.81
C VAL A 100 4.10 13.88 2.46
N PHE A 101 4.79 13.05 3.25
CA PHE A 101 6.22 12.79 3.09
C PHE A 101 6.46 11.28 3.05
N GLN A 102 7.33 10.85 2.14
CA GLN A 102 7.70 9.45 2.05
C GLN A 102 8.66 9.06 3.16
N ILE A 103 8.37 7.95 3.82
CA ILE A 103 9.23 7.38 4.85
C ILE A 103 9.95 6.20 4.22
N LEU A 104 11.29 6.29 4.16
CA LEU A 104 12.10 5.22 3.59
C LEU A 104 12.33 4.14 4.65
N MET A 105 12.28 2.89 4.21
CA MET A 105 12.56 1.74 5.07
C MET A 105 13.91 1.15 4.72
N SER A 106 14.69 0.79 5.74
CA SER A 106 15.97 0.12 5.52
C SER A 106 15.81 -1.32 5.02
N THR A 107 14.65 -1.93 5.30
CA THR A 107 14.30 -3.24 4.76
C THR A 107 13.29 -3.04 3.64
N PRO A 108 13.60 -3.47 2.40
CA PRO A 108 12.68 -3.26 1.28
C PRO A 108 11.42 -4.09 1.40
N LEU A 109 10.29 -3.49 1.02
CA LEU A 109 9.02 -4.19 0.96
C LEU A 109 9.02 -5.12 -0.25
N PRO A 110 8.55 -6.38 -0.11
CA PRO A 110 8.44 -7.27 -1.26
C PRO A 110 7.50 -6.73 -2.33
N SER A 111 7.78 -7.01 -3.58
CA SER A 111 6.96 -6.56 -4.70
C SER A 111 5.60 -7.25 -4.68
N ARG A 112 4.58 -6.47 -5.02
CA ARG A 112 3.23 -6.97 -5.29
C ARG A 112 2.92 -6.69 -6.76
N SER A 113 1.99 -7.47 -7.32
CA SER A 113 1.58 -7.32 -8.71
C SER A 113 0.07 -7.28 -8.83
N ILE A 114 -0.41 -6.48 -9.77
CA ILE A 114 -1.80 -6.55 -10.18
C ILE A 114 -1.92 -7.75 -11.10
N CYS A 115 -2.85 -8.65 -10.79
CA CYS A 115 -3.11 -9.83 -11.62
C CYS A 115 -4.53 -9.77 -12.14
N LEU A 116 -4.69 -10.15 -13.41
CA LEU A 116 -6.00 -10.35 -13.99
C LEU A 116 -6.36 -11.83 -13.86
N VAL A 117 -7.50 -12.12 -13.24
CA VAL A 117 -7.97 -13.48 -13.05
C VAL A 117 -9.11 -13.72 -14.02
N LYS A 118 -8.96 -14.76 -14.86
CA LYS A 118 -9.98 -15.15 -15.82
C LYS A 118 -10.47 -16.57 -15.52
N ASN A 119 -11.78 -16.76 -15.70
CA ASN A 119 -12.34 -18.11 -15.71
C ASN A 119 -12.30 -18.62 -17.15
N PRO A 120 -11.46 -19.63 -17.47
CA PRO A 120 -11.31 -20.09 -18.84
C PRO A 120 -12.55 -20.79 -19.39
N SER A 121 -13.49 -21.19 -18.52
CA SER A 121 -14.73 -21.83 -18.95
C SER A 121 -15.84 -20.84 -19.33
N GLN A 122 -15.61 -19.54 -19.16
CA GLN A 122 -16.59 -18.51 -19.47
C GLN A 122 -16.00 -17.47 -20.40
N PRO A 123 -16.72 -17.06 -21.45
CA PRO A 123 -16.24 -16.00 -22.33
C PRO A 123 -16.26 -14.66 -21.60
N ALA A 124 -15.24 -13.86 -21.83
CA ALA A 124 -15.17 -12.51 -21.28
C ALA A 124 -16.16 -11.60 -21.99
N SER A 125 -16.79 -10.69 -21.23
CA SER A 125 -17.62 -9.65 -21.82
C SER A 125 -16.77 -8.65 -22.62
N ILE A 126 -17.41 -7.87 -23.47
CA ILE A 126 -16.72 -6.83 -24.23
C ILE A 126 -16.05 -5.83 -23.27
N ALA A 127 -16.77 -5.43 -22.22
CA ALA A 127 -16.23 -4.50 -21.24
C ALA A 127 -14.99 -5.07 -20.53
N ALA A 128 -15.02 -6.36 -20.18
CA ALA A 128 -13.88 -7.02 -19.53
C ALA A 128 -12.67 -7.08 -20.48
N ARG A 129 -12.90 -7.34 -21.76
CA ARG A 129 -11.81 -7.37 -22.76
C ARG A 129 -11.16 -6.00 -22.94
N GLU A 130 -11.96 -4.95 -22.98
CA GLU A 130 -11.44 -3.59 -23.11
C GLU A 130 -10.63 -3.19 -21.88
N PHE A 131 -11.13 -3.55 -20.70
CA PHE A 131 -10.43 -3.30 -19.44
C PHE A 131 -9.08 -4.01 -19.43
N GLU A 132 -9.05 -5.28 -19.87
CA GLU A 132 -7.81 -6.05 -19.95
C GLU A 132 -6.80 -5.39 -20.88
N LYS A 133 -7.25 -4.90 -22.06
CA LYS A 133 -6.37 -4.17 -22.99
C LYS A 133 -5.76 -2.93 -22.35
N MET A 134 -6.56 -2.17 -21.62
CA MET A 134 -6.08 -0.97 -20.93
C MET A 134 -5.00 -1.28 -19.90
N LEU A 135 -5.17 -2.36 -19.17
CA LEU A 135 -4.21 -2.76 -18.14
C LEU A 135 -2.91 -3.32 -18.71
N ARG A 136 -2.95 -3.88 -19.91
CA ARG A 136 -1.78 -4.45 -20.57
C ARG A 136 -0.94 -3.45 -21.36
N SER A 137 -1.51 -2.32 -21.67
CA SER A 137 -0.82 -1.29 -22.47
C SER A 137 0.16 -0.43 -21.68
#